data_f90ae0bf3129524fc7cb33814252a039
#
_entry.id   f90ae0bf3129524fc7cb33814252a039
#
_cell.length_a   1.000
_cell.length_b   1.000
_cell.length_c   1.000
_cell.angle_alpha   90.00
_cell.angle_beta   90.00
_cell.angle_gamma   90.00
#
_symmetry.space_group_name_H-M   'P 1'
#
loop_
_entity.id
_entity.type
_entity.pdbx_description
1 polymer ?
#
loop_
_entity_poly.entity_id
_entity_poly.type
_entity_poly.pdbx_seq_one_letter_code
_entity_poly.pdbx_strand_id
1 'polypeptide(L)'
;MFSHNSALVSHSDGMLSRYSASASRTSADVQSDLIAFLSIVQNCDVDYLPITWQPALSTLGAGGSGTISQSTFMTEKPLAFKRFHDPENSDADFLPMMSEVLILSQPPIQNHPNIVDLEGICWEVKRWTEKAVPVLVFEKASWDLQQFMNLREGMDMVVEDRLKICADIGGAIVALHA
;
A
#
# COMPACT_ATOMS: atom_id res chain seq x y z
N MET A 1 -28.07 -10.50 -14.42
CA MET A 1 -27.34 -10.75 -15.66
C MET A 1 -26.00 -10.04 -15.53
N PHE A 2 -25.11 -10.59 -14.67
CA PHE A 2 -23.76 -10.05 -14.43
C PHE A 2 -22.78 -11.24 -14.40
N SER A 3 -22.07 -11.41 -15.50
CA SER A 3 -21.05 -12.44 -15.67
C SER A 3 -19.82 -11.78 -16.26
N HIS A 4 -18.97 -11.15 -15.41
CA HIS A 4 -17.69 -10.61 -15.89
C HIS A 4 -16.55 -10.61 -14.86
N ASN A 5 -16.67 -11.23 -13.68
CA ASN A 5 -15.62 -11.12 -12.65
C ASN A 5 -14.74 -12.36 -12.43
N SER A 6 -14.93 -13.48 -13.14
CA SER A 6 -14.10 -14.67 -12.90
C SER A 6 -12.80 -14.74 -13.73
N ALA A 7 -12.65 -13.89 -14.73
CA ALA A 7 -11.47 -13.93 -15.60
C ALA A 7 -10.26 -13.15 -15.06
N LEU A 8 -10.48 -12.11 -14.23
CA LEU A 8 -9.40 -11.28 -13.69
C LEU A 8 -8.60 -11.97 -12.57
N VAL A 9 -9.29 -12.73 -11.69
CA VAL A 9 -8.65 -13.45 -10.58
C VAL A 9 -7.72 -14.55 -11.07
N SER A 10 -8.10 -15.28 -12.13
CA SER A 10 -7.26 -16.35 -12.68
C SER A 10 -6.00 -15.84 -13.40
N HIS A 11 -6.01 -14.59 -13.88
CA HIS A 11 -4.84 -13.99 -14.55
C HIS A 11 -3.82 -13.46 -13.54
N SER A 12 -4.27 -12.96 -12.37
CA SER A 12 -3.39 -12.45 -11.32
C SER A 12 -2.62 -13.56 -10.62
N ASP A 13 -3.24 -14.71 -10.34
CA ASP A 13 -2.59 -15.87 -9.73
C ASP A 13 -1.46 -16.44 -10.62
N GLY A 14 -1.66 -16.44 -11.93
CA GLY A 14 -0.62 -16.87 -12.87
C GLY A 14 0.56 -15.91 -12.97
N MET A 15 0.38 -14.64 -12.72
CA MET A 15 1.43 -13.62 -12.71
C MET A 15 2.28 -13.69 -11.44
N LEU A 16 1.66 -13.75 -10.28
CA LEU A 16 2.34 -13.81 -8.98
C LEU A 16 3.19 -15.08 -8.82
N SER A 17 2.75 -16.21 -9.38
CA SER A 17 3.46 -17.50 -9.30
C SER A 17 4.81 -17.51 -10.02
N ARG A 18 5.05 -16.63 -10.98
CA ARG A 18 6.30 -16.57 -11.75
C ARG A 18 7.47 -15.90 -11.03
N TYR A 19 7.20 -15.20 -9.95
CA TYR A 19 8.18 -14.33 -9.28
C TYR A 19 8.83 -14.95 -8.03
N SER A 20 8.55 -16.23 -7.72
CA SER A 20 9.06 -16.88 -6.49
C SER A 20 10.52 -17.36 -6.52
N ALA A 21 11.29 -17.09 -7.57
CA ALA A 21 12.69 -17.55 -7.68
C ALA A 21 13.67 -16.38 -7.49
N SER A 22 14.53 -16.47 -6.48
CA SER A 22 15.66 -15.57 -6.21
C SER A 22 16.81 -15.78 -7.22
N ALA A 23 16.61 -15.43 -8.49
CA ALA A 23 17.68 -15.32 -9.47
C ALA A 23 18.13 -13.84 -9.56
N SER A 24 19.40 -13.57 -9.84
CA SER A 24 19.88 -12.21 -10.11
C SER A 24 19.10 -11.62 -11.29
N ARG A 25 18.32 -10.57 -11.01
CA ARG A 25 17.47 -9.94 -12.01
C ARG A 25 18.31 -9.12 -13.00
N THR A 26 17.96 -9.16 -14.26
CA THR A 26 18.55 -8.31 -15.30
C THR A 26 17.78 -7.01 -15.41
N SER A 27 18.38 -5.97 -16.03
CA SER A 27 17.68 -4.71 -16.30
C SER A 27 16.41 -4.89 -17.15
N ALA A 28 16.36 -5.93 -17.99
CA ALA A 28 15.17 -6.28 -18.77
C ALA A 28 14.06 -6.84 -17.88
N ASP A 29 14.40 -7.60 -16.84
CA ASP A 29 13.43 -8.15 -15.89
C ASP A 29 12.79 -7.02 -15.07
N VAL A 30 13.57 -6.04 -14.62
CA VAL A 30 13.08 -4.86 -13.88
C VAL A 30 12.13 -4.02 -14.73
N GLN A 31 12.44 -3.82 -16.00
CA GLN A 31 11.58 -3.08 -16.92
C GLN A 31 10.28 -3.84 -17.16
N SER A 32 10.33 -5.17 -17.25
CA SER A 32 9.15 -6.03 -17.34
C SER A 32 8.28 -5.91 -16.10
N ASP A 33 8.88 -5.88 -14.91
CA ASP A 33 8.17 -5.76 -13.64
C ASP A 33 7.49 -4.40 -13.47
N LEU A 34 8.13 -3.32 -13.90
CA LEU A 34 7.51 -2.00 -13.91
C LEU A 34 6.29 -1.95 -14.84
N ILE A 35 6.39 -2.53 -16.04
CA ILE A 35 5.25 -2.59 -16.97
C ILE A 35 4.11 -3.43 -16.38
N ALA A 36 4.44 -4.55 -15.73
CA ALA A 36 3.46 -5.38 -15.05
C ALA A 36 2.77 -4.61 -13.92
N PHE A 37 3.52 -3.89 -13.10
CA PHE A 37 3.00 -3.03 -12.05
C PHE A 37 2.05 -1.96 -12.61
N LEU A 38 2.47 -1.23 -13.64
CA LEU A 38 1.64 -0.20 -14.27
C LEU A 38 0.34 -0.77 -14.86
N SER A 39 0.41 -1.99 -15.43
CA SER A 39 -0.77 -2.67 -15.94
C SER A 39 -1.75 -3.06 -14.83
N ILE A 40 -1.24 -3.49 -13.67
CA ILE A 40 -2.07 -3.79 -12.50
C ILE A 40 -2.75 -2.52 -11.98
N VAL A 41 -1.99 -1.45 -11.80
CA VAL A 41 -2.51 -0.15 -11.34
C VAL A 41 -3.64 0.34 -12.24
N GLN A 42 -3.44 0.27 -13.57
CA GLN A 42 -4.44 0.67 -14.53
C GLN A 42 -5.69 -0.25 -14.49
N ASN A 43 -5.49 -1.57 -14.38
CA ASN A 43 -6.61 -2.51 -14.32
C ASN A 43 -7.41 -2.42 -13.00
N CYS A 44 -6.76 -1.96 -11.93
CA CYS A 44 -7.38 -1.72 -10.63
C CYS A 44 -7.99 -0.32 -10.49
N ASP A 45 -7.91 0.50 -11.54
CA ASP A 45 -8.43 1.88 -11.56
C ASP A 45 -7.86 2.76 -10.42
N VAL A 46 -6.56 2.55 -10.10
CA VAL A 46 -5.86 3.31 -9.07
C VAL A 46 -5.27 4.58 -9.67
N ASP A 47 -5.56 5.71 -9.05
CA ASP A 47 -5.18 7.03 -9.54
C ASP A 47 -3.67 7.31 -9.45
N TYR A 48 -3.15 7.96 -10.49
CA TYR A 48 -1.82 8.57 -10.44
C TYR A 48 -1.92 9.99 -9.92
N LEU A 49 -1.43 10.20 -8.70
CA LEU A 49 -1.46 11.52 -8.09
C LEU A 49 -0.38 12.43 -8.72
N PRO A 50 -0.72 13.67 -9.10
CA PRO A 50 0.21 14.60 -9.73
C PRO A 50 1.16 15.25 -8.72
N ILE A 51 1.70 14.44 -7.82
CA ILE A 51 2.63 14.84 -6.78
C ILE A 51 3.93 14.04 -6.94
N THR A 52 5.06 14.73 -6.82
CA THR A 52 6.36 14.07 -6.74
C THR A 52 6.71 13.97 -5.26
N TRP A 53 6.82 12.74 -4.76
CA TRP A 53 7.22 12.53 -3.39
C TRP A 53 8.70 12.88 -3.22
N GLN A 54 8.98 13.66 -2.19
CA GLN A 54 10.34 13.90 -1.71
C GLN A 54 10.46 13.30 -0.32
N PRO A 55 11.63 12.74 0.05
CA PRO A 55 11.82 12.18 1.38
C PRO A 55 11.36 13.16 2.44
N ALA A 56 10.32 12.79 3.18
CA ALA A 56 9.80 13.62 4.24
C ALA A 56 10.83 13.69 5.38
N LEU A 57 10.82 14.81 6.08
CA LEU A 57 11.68 15.01 7.25
C LEU A 57 11.30 14.10 8.43
N SER A 58 10.12 13.47 8.40
CA SER A 58 9.65 12.58 9.47
C SER A 58 9.13 11.26 8.94
N THR A 59 9.66 10.17 9.48
CA THR A 59 9.15 8.81 9.28
C THR A 59 8.06 8.56 10.32
N LEU A 60 6.90 8.07 9.89
CA LEU A 60 5.79 7.66 10.78
C LEU A 60 6.03 6.26 11.34
N GLY A 61 6.63 5.38 10.54
CA GLY A 61 6.94 4.01 10.93
C GLY A 61 7.80 3.30 9.90
N ALA A 62 8.45 2.23 10.32
CA ALA A 62 9.20 1.33 9.44
C ALA A 62 8.85 -0.12 9.81
N GLY A 63 8.63 -0.96 8.81
CA GLY A 63 8.31 -2.36 8.94
C GLY A 63 9.11 -3.23 7.98
N GLY A 64 8.86 -4.54 7.98
CA GLY A 64 9.58 -5.50 7.15
C GLY A 64 9.46 -5.26 5.64
N SER A 65 8.34 -4.71 5.19
CA SER A 65 8.08 -4.46 3.76
C SER A 65 8.37 -3.03 3.31
N GLY A 66 8.55 -2.06 4.22
CA GLY A 66 8.74 -0.68 3.80
C GLY A 66 8.79 0.34 4.92
N THR A 67 8.89 1.61 4.53
CA THR A 67 8.88 2.78 5.40
C THR A 67 7.68 3.64 5.07
N ILE A 68 6.96 4.08 6.11
CA ILE A 68 5.85 5.02 5.99
C ILE A 68 6.33 6.40 6.43
N SER A 69 6.12 7.38 5.58
CA SER A 69 6.48 8.78 5.84
C SER A 69 5.26 9.68 5.68
N GLN A 70 5.25 10.82 6.35
CA GLN A 70 4.24 11.85 6.10
C GLN A 70 4.82 12.95 5.22
N SER A 71 3.95 13.57 4.43
CA SER A 71 4.27 14.81 3.73
C SER A 71 3.34 15.92 4.23
N THR A 72 3.89 17.11 4.32
CA THR A 72 3.16 18.35 4.63
C THR A 72 2.72 19.06 3.36
N PHE A 73 2.32 18.30 2.33
CA PHE A 73 1.73 18.93 1.16
C PHE A 73 0.39 19.58 1.52
N MET A 74 0.10 20.72 0.89
CA MET A 74 -1.15 21.48 1.00
C MET A 74 -2.32 20.71 0.36
N THR A 75 -2.58 19.50 0.81
CA THR A 75 -3.80 18.77 0.48
C THR A 75 -4.80 18.97 1.62
N GLU A 76 -6.07 19.05 1.30
CA GLU A 76 -7.15 19.19 2.30
C GLU A 76 -7.19 17.98 3.26
N LYS A 77 -6.67 16.83 2.80
CA LYS A 77 -6.54 15.61 3.60
C LYS A 77 -5.06 15.30 3.90
N PRO A 78 -4.72 14.91 5.13
CA PRO A 78 -3.39 14.43 5.45
C PRO A 78 -3.14 13.08 4.79
N LEU A 79 -1.98 12.91 4.14
CA LEU A 79 -1.61 11.70 3.42
C LEU A 79 -0.41 10.99 4.07
N ALA A 80 -0.42 9.67 3.98
CA ALA A 80 0.69 8.80 4.34
C ALA A 80 1.28 8.15 3.09
N PHE A 81 2.60 8.11 2.99
CA PHE A 81 3.34 7.63 1.84
C PHE A 81 4.09 6.35 2.21
N LYS A 82 3.72 5.23 1.62
CA LYS A 82 4.37 3.95 1.83
C LYS A 82 5.38 3.69 0.73
N ARG A 83 6.62 3.67 1.12
CA ARG A 83 7.76 3.34 0.29
C ARG A 83 8.24 1.95 0.62
N PHE A 84 8.37 1.11 -0.37
CA PHE A 84 8.94 -0.23 -0.19
C PHE A 84 10.46 -0.14 -0.05
N HIS A 85 11.02 -1.02 0.75
CA HIS A 85 12.47 -1.10 0.90
C HIS A 85 13.09 -1.45 -0.45
N ASP A 86 14.02 -0.59 -0.87
CA ASP A 86 14.96 -0.86 -1.94
C ASP A 86 16.22 -1.37 -1.23
N PRO A 87 16.47 -2.68 -1.14
CA PRO A 87 17.75 -3.15 -0.63
C PRO A 87 18.81 -2.58 -1.55
N GLU A 88 19.80 -1.90 -0.98
CA GLU A 88 20.91 -1.28 -1.70
C GLU A 88 21.46 -2.25 -2.77
N ASN A 89 21.28 -1.92 -4.05
CA ASN A 89 21.67 -2.66 -5.25
C ASN A 89 20.74 -3.78 -5.75
N SER A 90 19.57 -4.01 -5.24
CA SER A 90 18.61 -4.86 -5.95
C SER A 90 17.64 -3.99 -6.75
N ASP A 91 17.41 -4.39 -7.99
CA ASP A 91 16.36 -3.87 -8.84
C ASP A 91 15.04 -3.89 -8.07
N ALA A 92 14.29 -2.80 -8.13
CA ALA A 92 13.09 -2.62 -7.30
C ALA A 92 12.18 -3.85 -7.38
N ASP A 93 11.90 -4.46 -6.22
CA ASP A 93 10.96 -5.57 -6.16
C ASP A 93 9.54 -5.01 -6.12
N PHE A 94 8.86 -5.04 -7.26
CA PHE A 94 7.48 -4.56 -7.39
C PHE A 94 6.44 -5.54 -6.84
N LEU A 95 6.82 -6.79 -6.54
CA LEU A 95 5.89 -7.83 -6.09
C LEU A 95 5.10 -7.45 -4.84
N PRO A 96 5.72 -6.99 -3.74
CA PRO A 96 4.98 -6.60 -2.55
C PRO A 96 4.00 -5.46 -2.84
N MET A 97 4.40 -4.53 -3.71
CA MET A 97 3.57 -3.40 -4.12
C MET A 97 2.39 -3.83 -5.00
N MET A 98 2.64 -4.70 -5.98
CA MET A 98 1.59 -5.28 -6.82
C MET A 98 0.58 -6.06 -6.00
N SER A 99 1.04 -6.87 -5.05
CA SER A 99 0.15 -7.63 -4.16
C SER A 99 -0.72 -6.70 -3.31
N GLU A 100 -0.14 -5.63 -2.76
CA GLU A 100 -0.89 -4.67 -1.96
C GLU A 100 -1.95 -3.93 -2.77
N VAL A 101 -1.60 -3.45 -3.98
CA VAL A 101 -2.57 -2.83 -4.89
C VAL A 101 -3.70 -3.78 -5.24
N LEU A 102 -3.37 -5.03 -5.61
CA LEU A 102 -4.37 -6.04 -5.96
C LEU A 102 -5.34 -6.34 -4.81
N ILE A 103 -4.83 -6.45 -3.57
CA ILE A 103 -5.65 -6.71 -2.39
C ILE A 103 -6.55 -5.52 -2.09
N LEU A 104 -5.98 -4.33 -2.00
CA LEU A 104 -6.72 -3.11 -1.61
C LEU A 104 -7.74 -2.67 -2.67
N SER A 105 -7.55 -3.05 -3.92
CA SER A 105 -8.50 -2.76 -5.00
C SER A 105 -9.66 -3.77 -5.11
N GLN A 106 -9.70 -4.82 -4.25
CA GLN A 106 -10.85 -5.72 -4.23
C GLN A 106 -12.08 -4.99 -3.67
N PRO A 107 -13.26 -5.07 -4.33
CA PRO A 107 -14.44 -4.33 -3.90
C PRO A 107 -14.85 -4.53 -2.43
N PRO A 108 -14.76 -5.76 -1.85
CA PRO A 108 -15.05 -5.96 -0.43
C PRO A 108 -14.05 -5.27 0.51
N ILE A 109 -12.80 -5.08 0.07
CA ILE A 109 -11.73 -4.45 0.84
C ILE A 109 -11.80 -2.93 0.69
N GLN A 110 -11.89 -2.44 -0.55
CA GLN A 110 -11.94 -1.01 -0.89
C GLN A 110 -13.10 -0.28 -0.20
N ASN A 111 -14.23 -0.96 -0.01
CA ASN A 111 -15.40 -0.38 0.66
C ASN A 111 -15.51 -0.73 2.14
N HIS A 112 -14.48 -1.31 2.74
CA HIS A 112 -14.53 -1.76 4.13
C HIS A 112 -14.20 -0.59 5.09
N PRO A 113 -15.09 -0.25 6.04
CA PRO A 113 -14.94 0.96 6.87
C PRO A 113 -13.72 0.94 7.81
N ASN A 114 -13.14 -0.22 8.04
CA ASN A 114 -12.02 -0.41 8.97
C ASN A 114 -10.73 -0.84 8.25
N ILE A 115 -10.63 -0.64 6.94
CA ILE A 115 -9.41 -0.82 6.16
C ILE A 115 -9.05 0.54 5.54
N VAL A 116 -7.80 0.92 5.63
CA VAL A 116 -7.31 2.19 5.11
C VAL A 116 -7.44 2.24 3.59
N ASP A 117 -7.91 3.38 3.07
CA ASP A 117 -8.06 3.59 1.64
C ASP A 117 -6.71 3.84 0.95
N LEU A 118 -6.52 3.19 -0.20
CA LEU A 118 -5.47 3.51 -1.14
C LEU A 118 -5.91 4.71 -1.97
N GLU A 119 -5.38 5.88 -1.67
CA GLU A 119 -5.71 7.14 -2.36
C GLU A 119 -5.09 7.24 -3.76
N GLY A 120 -4.04 6.48 -4.02
CA GLY A 120 -3.37 6.44 -5.30
C GLY A 120 -1.88 6.14 -5.24
N ILE A 121 -1.18 6.48 -6.32
CA ILE A 121 0.25 6.28 -6.48
C ILE A 121 0.91 7.57 -6.89
N CYS A 122 2.09 7.84 -6.33
CA CYS A 122 2.95 8.91 -6.81
C CYS A 122 4.37 8.38 -7.09
N TRP A 123 5.23 9.24 -7.57
CA TRP A 123 6.60 8.87 -7.93
C TRP A 123 7.62 9.55 -7.03
N GLU A 124 8.58 8.76 -6.53
CA GLU A 124 9.85 9.29 -6.01
C GLU A 124 10.87 9.34 -7.15
N VAL A 125 11.44 10.50 -7.39
CA VAL A 125 12.55 10.65 -8.32
C VAL A 125 13.85 10.76 -7.51
N LYS A 126 14.68 9.72 -7.59
CA LYS A 126 15.98 9.71 -6.93
C LYS A 126 16.95 10.62 -7.72
N ARG A 127 17.37 11.73 -7.11
CA ARG A 127 18.19 12.79 -7.74
C ARG A 127 19.48 12.29 -8.41
N TRP A 128 20.04 11.20 -7.90
CA TRP A 128 21.37 10.72 -8.34
C TRP A 128 21.31 9.57 -9.37
N THR A 129 20.16 8.97 -9.57
CA THR A 129 20.03 7.77 -10.43
C THR A 129 19.05 7.96 -11.57
N GLU A 130 18.34 9.10 -11.61
CA GLU A 130 17.22 9.36 -12.54
C GLU A 130 16.14 8.25 -12.54
N LYS A 131 16.20 7.34 -11.56
CA LYS A 131 15.20 6.27 -11.40
C LYS A 131 13.96 6.84 -10.72
N ALA A 132 12.82 6.62 -11.34
CA ALA A 132 11.52 6.86 -10.74
C ALA A 132 11.08 5.57 -10.01
N VAL A 133 10.72 5.70 -8.74
CA VAL A 133 10.23 4.61 -7.90
C VAL A 133 8.79 4.92 -7.49
N PRO A 134 7.84 4.00 -7.69
CA PRO A 134 6.47 4.23 -7.26
C PRO A 134 6.36 4.20 -5.73
N VAL A 135 5.43 5.00 -5.22
CA VAL A 135 5.13 5.14 -3.80
C VAL A 135 3.63 5.06 -3.65
N LEU A 136 3.14 4.17 -2.79
CA LEU A 136 1.71 4.07 -2.50
C LEU A 136 1.30 5.19 -1.54
N VAL A 137 0.14 5.78 -1.81
CA VAL A 137 -0.40 6.90 -1.05
C VAL A 137 -1.69 6.49 -0.38
N PHE A 138 -1.77 6.68 0.92
CA PHE A 138 -2.88 6.29 1.76
C PHE A 138 -3.45 7.50 2.50
N GLU A 139 -4.67 7.37 2.98
CA GLU A 139 -5.17 8.22 4.05
C GLU A 139 -4.27 8.10 5.27
N LYS A 140 -3.96 9.24 5.90
CA LYS A 140 -3.12 9.26 7.10
C LYS A 140 -3.96 9.09 8.35
N ALA A 141 -3.74 8.01 9.08
CA ALA A 141 -4.25 7.85 10.44
C ALA A 141 -3.60 8.84 11.42
N SER A 142 -4.35 9.30 12.40
CA SER A 142 -3.82 10.20 13.43
C SER A 142 -2.82 9.50 14.34
N TRP A 143 -3.07 8.23 14.67
CA TRP A 143 -2.28 7.43 15.61
C TRP A 143 -2.30 5.96 15.18
N ASP A 144 -1.27 5.21 15.51
CA ASP A 144 -1.38 3.76 15.58
C ASP A 144 -2.11 3.34 16.88
N LEU A 145 -2.59 2.11 16.93
CA LEU A 145 -3.36 1.64 18.08
C LEU A 145 -2.55 1.69 19.39
N GLN A 146 -1.26 1.38 19.34
CA GLN A 146 -0.41 1.40 20.53
C GLN A 146 -0.21 2.83 21.05
N GLN A 147 0.04 3.77 20.15
CA GLN A 147 0.15 5.20 20.50
C GLN A 147 -1.17 5.71 21.07
N PHE A 148 -2.30 5.41 20.38
CA PHE A 148 -3.63 5.81 20.84
C PHE A 148 -3.93 5.27 22.25
N MET A 149 -3.67 3.99 22.52
CA MET A 149 -3.91 3.37 23.84
C MET A 149 -3.05 3.97 24.96
N ASN A 150 -1.95 4.66 24.64
CA ASN A 150 -1.10 5.38 25.59
C ASN A 150 -1.51 6.84 25.78
N LEU A 151 -2.42 7.37 24.98
CA LEU A 151 -3.01 8.67 25.20
C LEU A 151 -4.05 8.61 26.32
N ARG A 152 -4.38 9.76 26.89
CA ARG A 152 -5.39 9.88 27.93
C ARG A 152 -6.75 9.32 27.46
N GLU A 153 -7.15 9.65 26.24
CA GLU A 153 -8.37 9.18 25.60
C GLU A 153 -8.42 7.64 25.51
N GLY A 154 -7.31 7.01 25.13
CA GLY A 154 -7.21 5.55 25.06
C GLY A 154 -7.16 4.88 26.44
N MET A 155 -6.48 5.52 27.41
CA MET A 155 -6.42 5.00 28.80
C MET A 155 -7.78 5.07 29.51
N ASP A 156 -8.51 6.16 29.31
CA ASP A 156 -9.81 6.42 29.93
C ASP A 156 -10.97 5.69 29.20
N MET A 157 -10.68 4.97 28.12
CA MET A 157 -11.67 4.25 27.30
C MET A 157 -12.37 3.15 28.09
N VAL A 158 -13.69 3.10 28.02
CA VAL A 158 -14.51 2.05 28.66
C VAL A 158 -14.37 0.72 27.93
N VAL A 159 -14.72 -0.36 28.60
CA VAL A 159 -14.54 -1.73 28.08
C VAL A 159 -15.32 -1.95 26.78
N GLU A 160 -16.51 -1.38 26.68
CA GLU A 160 -17.38 -1.48 25.51
C GLU A 160 -16.69 -0.94 24.25
N ASP A 161 -16.05 0.22 24.36
CA ASP A 161 -15.33 0.84 23.23
C ASP A 161 -14.08 0.05 22.83
N ARG A 162 -13.37 -0.53 23.81
CA ARG A 162 -12.25 -1.44 23.54
C ARG A 162 -12.70 -2.70 22.79
N LEU A 163 -13.83 -3.27 23.20
CA LEU A 163 -14.43 -4.43 22.52
C LEU A 163 -14.86 -4.08 21.09
N LYS A 164 -15.38 -2.85 20.87
CA LYS A 164 -15.71 -2.37 19.53
C LYS A 164 -14.46 -2.31 18.64
N ILE A 165 -13.35 -1.75 19.12
CA ILE A 165 -12.08 -1.74 18.36
C ILE A 165 -11.67 -3.18 17.99
N CYS A 166 -11.76 -4.13 18.92
CA CYS A 166 -11.45 -5.53 18.64
C CYS A 166 -12.38 -6.13 17.57
N ALA A 167 -13.68 -5.82 17.64
CA ALA A 167 -14.65 -6.27 16.64
C ALA A 167 -14.38 -5.66 15.26
N ASP A 168 -14.06 -4.37 15.19
CA ASP A 168 -13.73 -3.64 13.96
C ASP A 168 -12.47 -4.21 13.29
N ILE A 169 -11.43 -4.49 14.07
CA ILE A 169 -10.21 -5.17 13.60
C ILE A 169 -10.55 -6.60 13.12
N GLY A 170 -11.35 -7.34 13.90
CA GLY A 170 -11.79 -8.69 13.52
C GLY A 170 -12.55 -8.70 12.20
N GLY A 171 -13.44 -7.75 11.99
CA GLY A 171 -14.17 -7.57 10.73
C GLY A 171 -13.24 -7.30 9.53
N ALA A 172 -12.26 -6.42 9.69
CA ALA A 172 -11.25 -6.15 8.66
C ALA A 172 -10.42 -7.40 8.32
N ILE A 173 -10.00 -8.16 9.35
CA ILE A 173 -9.25 -9.42 9.14
C ILE A 173 -10.10 -10.44 8.37
N VAL A 174 -11.37 -10.58 8.71
CA VAL A 174 -12.29 -11.49 8.00
C VAL A 174 -12.42 -11.08 6.53
N ALA A 175 -12.58 -9.79 6.25
CA ALA A 175 -12.67 -9.29 4.88
C ALA A 175 -11.39 -9.56 4.07
N LEU A 176 -10.21 -9.43 4.70
CA LEU A 176 -8.92 -9.71 4.05
C LEU A 176 -8.68 -11.20 3.76
N HIS A 177 -9.40 -12.11 4.43
CA HIS A 177 -9.26 -13.56 4.28
C HIS A 177 -10.44 -14.22 3.53
N ALA A 178 -11.41 -13.44 3.08
CA ALA A 178 -12.57 -13.94 2.32
C ALA A 178 -12.25 -14.07 0.83
#